data_f71da02a4cfc1cdb96e263026c6cb648
#
_entry.id   f71da02a4cfc1cdb96e263026c6cb648
#
_cell.length_a   1.000
_cell.length_b   1.000
_cell.length_c   1.000
_cell.angle_alpha   90.00
_cell.angle_beta   90.00
_cell.angle_gamma   90.00
#
_symmetry.space_group_name_H-M   'P 1'
#
loop_
_entity.id
_entity.type
_entity.pdbx_description
1 polymer ?
#
loop_
_entity_poly.entity_id
_entity_poly.type
_entity_poly.pdbx_seq_one_letter_code
_entity_poly.pdbx_strand_id
1 'polypeptide(L)'
;MFLHSIRASLLALVSAVLVAACGGSSSSDTPAPPVGGISVVPGDSQVTVTWKETPGVEYWIFAAPNSPNLTLANWLATSGSTYRLKVTSPFMVTGLSNGTTYSFFMTGRVNSGPGGDATPTVSATPRLAGNVWTTGTNLNTGSTTGLTYGSYTDLATNTYKFAYVAVGNGGSMFSATQIDTWNPIASGLTTDLNAAEFGFAKFIAAGAQGKIIYSTDAQTWKQANSVTNQNLNALAANGSVAIAVGDNGTILTSKDAITWTAVSGVPSTAHLYGVTYTVAGNWLAVGASGTLLTSPDGNTWSAQTSGTSATLRSAGALATTLDGTTSYRFVVVGANGTILTSTDGAIWTPQTSNSSSDLKTLLRAENQYLAVNTTGGILFSK
;
A
#
# COMPACT_ATOMS: atom_id res chain seq x y z
N MET A 1 -34.87 15.87 0.86
CA MET A 1 -36.15 15.36 0.33
C MET A 1 -35.96 14.19 -0.65
N PHE A 2 -34.88 14.10 -1.40
CA PHE A 2 -34.60 13.01 -2.37
C PHE A 2 -34.20 11.65 -1.73
N LEU A 3 -33.58 11.64 -0.55
CA LEU A 3 -33.18 10.40 0.11
C LEU A 3 -34.34 9.60 0.75
N HIS A 4 -35.46 10.26 1.06
CA HIS A 4 -36.64 9.58 1.63
C HIS A 4 -37.45 8.84 0.58
N SER A 5 -37.51 9.33 -0.68
CA SER A 5 -38.28 8.69 -1.76
C SER A 5 -37.61 7.40 -2.26
N ILE A 6 -36.29 7.33 -2.26
CA ILE A 6 -35.53 6.12 -2.65
C ILE A 6 -35.68 5.00 -1.60
N ARG A 7 -35.74 5.36 -0.31
CA ARG A 7 -36.01 4.39 0.76
C ARG A 7 -37.45 3.81 0.67
N ALA A 8 -38.44 4.61 0.32
CA ALA A 8 -39.82 4.16 0.20
C ALA A 8 -40.04 3.21 -0.99
N SER A 9 -39.40 3.47 -2.13
CA SER A 9 -39.48 2.61 -3.31
C SER A 9 -38.76 1.28 -3.13
N LEU A 10 -37.62 1.26 -2.37
CA LEU A 10 -36.90 0.05 -2.03
C LEU A 10 -37.61 -0.78 -0.94
N LEU A 11 -38.32 -0.11 -0.01
CA LEU A 11 -39.17 -0.79 0.97
C LEU A 11 -40.27 -1.64 0.28
N ALA A 12 -40.86 -1.12 -0.79
CA ALA A 12 -41.86 -1.84 -1.56
C ALA A 12 -41.29 -3.07 -2.28
N LEU A 13 -40.06 -2.98 -2.78
CA LEU A 13 -39.42 -4.10 -3.46
C LEU A 13 -38.95 -5.19 -2.48
N VAL A 14 -38.45 -4.81 -1.33
CA VAL A 14 -37.98 -5.75 -0.29
C VAL A 14 -39.16 -6.35 0.47
N SER A 15 -40.23 -5.57 0.71
CA SER A 15 -41.45 -6.08 1.35
C SER A 15 -42.22 -7.05 0.44
N ALA A 16 -42.24 -6.83 -0.88
CA ALA A 16 -42.87 -7.77 -1.84
C ALA A 16 -42.13 -9.12 -1.89
N VAL A 17 -40.81 -9.13 -1.65
CA VAL A 17 -39.97 -10.35 -1.60
C VAL A 17 -40.15 -11.10 -0.26
N LEU A 18 -40.46 -10.41 0.83
CA LEU A 18 -40.70 -11.02 2.15
C LEU A 18 -42.12 -11.61 2.31
N VAL A 19 -43.11 -11.06 1.63
CA VAL A 19 -44.50 -11.53 1.73
C VAL A 19 -44.79 -12.75 0.82
N ALA A 20 -43.99 -12.98 -0.21
CA ALA A 20 -44.10 -14.17 -1.06
C ALA A 20 -43.61 -15.47 -0.40
N ALA A 21 -43.04 -15.39 0.80
CA ALA A 21 -42.48 -16.56 1.54
C ALA A 21 -43.52 -17.24 2.46
N CYS A 22 -44.77 -16.77 2.52
CA CYS A 22 -45.83 -17.40 3.31
C CYS A 22 -47.01 -17.83 2.41
N GLY A 23 -46.86 -18.98 1.75
CA GLY A 23 -48.02 -19.64 1.12
C GLY A 23 -47.69 -20.46 -0.11
N GLY A 24 -47.61 -21.78 0.02
CA GLY A 24 -47.66 -22.74 -1.08
C GLY A 24 -46.40 -23.55 -1.28
N SER A 25 -46.52 -24.84 -1.04
CA SER A 25 -45.54 -25.89 -1.26
C SER A 25 -45.04 -25.95 -2.70
N SER A 26 -43.92 -25.35 -2.97
CA SER A 26 -43.00 -25.68 -4.04
C SER A 26 -41.61 -25.47 -3.49
N SER A 27 -40.68 -26.40 -3.69
CA SER A 27 -39.28 -26.28 -3.33
C SER A 27 -38.75 -24.94 -3.83
N SER A 28 -38.69 -23.94 -2.95
CA SER A 28 -38.10 -22.65 -3.29
C SER A 28 -36.62 -22.87 -3.52
N ASP A 29 -36.17 -22.65 -4.74
CA ASP A 29 -34.75 -22.64 -5.13
C ASP A 29 -33.99 -21.47 -4.49
N THR A 30 -34.12 -21.30 -3.18
CA THR A 30 -33.33 -20.36 -2.43
C THR A 30 -31.99 -21.03 -2.13
N PRO A 31 -30.86 -20.51 -2.63
CA PRO A 31 -29.58 -21.14 -2.42
C PRO A 31 -29.19 -21.05 -0.94
N ALA A 32 -28.51 -22.09 -0.47
CA ALA A 32 -27.89 -22.08 0.85
C ALA A 32 -26.87 -20.92 0.94
N PRO A 33 -26.61 -20.39 2.15
CA PRO A 33 -25.54 -19.44 2.35
C PRO A 33 -24.18 -20.03 1.96
N PRO A 34 -23.14 -19.22 1.71
CA PRO A 34 -21.81 -19.72 1.38
C PRO A 34 -21.34 -20.79 2.36
N VAL A 35 -20.81 -21.89 1.85
CA VAL A 35 -20.26 -22.96 2.67
C VAL A 35 -19.09 -22.42 3.50
N GLY A 36 -19.16 -22.59 4.83
CA GLY A 36 -18.19 -22.04 5.76
C GLY A 36 -18.46 -20.59 6.19
N GLY A 37 -19.56 -19.98 5.70
CA GLY A 37 -19.92 -18.62 6.04
C GLY A 37 -19.05 -17.57 5.34
N ILE A 38 -18.87 -16.41 5.99
CA ILE A 38 -18.03 -15.32 5.53
C ILE A 38 -16.88 -15.07 6.52
N SER A 39 -15.74 -14.63 6.02
CA SER A 39 -14.61 -14.13 6.79
C SER A 39 -14.45 -12.63 6.56
N VAL A 40 -14.08 -11.88 7.58
CA VAL A 40 -13.92 -10.42 7.52
C VAL A 40 -12.55 -10.00 8.03
N VAL A 41 -11.87 -9.16 7.25
CA VAL A 41 -10.56 -8.60 7.60
C VAL A 41 -10.67 -7.07 7.63
N PRO A 42 -10.47 -6.43 8.80
CA PRO A 42 -10.53 -4.98 8.91
C PRO A 42 -9.31 -4.31 8.24
N GLY A 43 -9.56 -3.21 7.55
CA GLY A 43 -8.57 -2.28 6.98
C GLY A 43 -8.87 -0.84 7.39
N ASP A 44 -8.19 0.11 6.75
CA ASP A 44 -8.39 1.54 6.99
C ASP A 44 -9.67 2.00 6.29
N SER A 45 -10.65 2.43 7.09
CA SER A 45 -11.98 2.85 6.66
C SER A 45 -12.72 1.82 5.79
N GLN A 46 -12.34 0.53 5.93
CA GLN A 46 -12.87 -0.56 5.11
C GLN A 46 -12.81 -1.91 5.82
N VAL A 47 -13.56 -2.88 5.28
CA VAL A 47 -13.48 -4.30 5.65
C VAL A 47 -13.51 -5.14 4.38
N THR A 48 -12.56 -6.04 4.25
CA THR A 48 -12.57 -7.05 3.19
C THR A 48 -13.37 -8.26 3.65
N VAL A 49 -14.38 -8.63 2.87
CA VAL A 49 -15.24 -9.81 3.11
C VAL A 49 -14.89 -10.88 2.09
N THR A 50 -14.61 -12.09 2.56
CA THR A 50 -14.28 -13.26 1.72
C THR A 50 -15.21 -14.42 2.01
N TRP A 51 -15.53 -15.19 0.96
CA TRP A 51 -16.35 -16.41 1.06
C TRP A 51 -16.03 -17.35 -0.10
N LYS A 52 -16.51 -18.58 0.00
CA LYS A 52 -16.44 -19.54 -1.10
C LYS A 52 -17.66 -19.34 -2.00
N GLU A 53 -17.44 -18.94 -3.24
CA GLU A 53 -18.51 -18.76 -4.22
C GLU A 53 -19.07 -20.11 -4.72
N THR A 54 -20.38 -20.12 -5.00
CA THR A 54 -21.07 -21.22 -5.68
C THR A 54 -21.48 -20.73 -7.07
N PRO A 55 -21.16 -21.43 -8.15
CA PRO A 55 -21.55 -21.05 -9.50
C PRO A 55 -23.08 -20.83 -9.62
N GLY A 56 -23.47 -19.71 -10.26
CA GLY A 56 -24.87 -19.36 -10.46
C GLY A 56 -25.55 -18.68 -9.27
N VAL A 57 -24.85 -18.46 -8.16
CA VAL A 57 -25.36 -17.75 -6.98
C VAL A 57 -24.87 -16.31 -6.96
N GLU A 58 -25.80 -15.37 -6.85
CA GLU A 58 -25.52 -13.95 -6.61
C GLU A 58 -25.47 -13.70 -5.10
N TYR A 59 -24.44 -12.99 -4.63
CA TYR A 59 -24.23 -12.71 -3.20
C TYR A 59 -24.55 -11.25 -2.85
N TRP A 60 -25.25 -11.07 -1.73
CA TRP A 60 -25.59 -9.77 -1.17
C TRP A 60 -25.03 -9.64 0.24
N ILE A 61 -24.22 -8.60 0.49
CA ILE A 61 -23.63 -8.30 1.80
C ILE A 61 -24.48 -7.22 2.49
N PHE A 62 -24.71 -7.43 3.78
CA PHE A 62 -25.37 -6.48 4.69
C PHE A 62 -24.43 -6.14 5.82
N ALA A 63 -24.39 -4.87 6.20
CA ALA A 63 -23.56 -4.39 7.29
C ALA A 63 -24.27 -3.29 8.10
N ALA A 64 -23.98 -3.22 9.40
CA ALA A 64 -24.41 -2.14 10.26
C ALA A 64 -23.41 -1.87 11.39
N PRO A 65 -23.25 -0.59 11.80
CA PRO A 65 -22.39 -0.23 12.94
C PRO A 65 -23.04 -0.63 14.28
N ASN A 66 -22.20 -0.98 15.26
CA ASN A 66 -22.58 -1.23 16.64
C ASN A 66 -23.79 -2.17 16.84
N SER A 67 -23.92 -3.17 15.99
CA SER A 67 -25.10 -4.05 15.94
C SER A 67 -24.70 -5.52 16.01
N PRO A 68 -24.26 -6.06 17.16
CA PRO A 68 -23.75 -7.42 17.28
C PRO A 68 -24.80 -8.49 16.95
N ASN A 69 -26.08 -8.18 17.05
CA ASN A 69 -27.21 -9.06 16.75
C ASN A 69 -27.88 -8.70 15.41
N LEU A 70 -27.11 -8.23 14.42
CA LEU A 70 -27.62 -7.89 13.11
C LEU A 70 -28.12 -9.15 12.39
N THR A 71 -29.34 -9.07 11.86
CA THR A 71 -30.00 -10.15 11.13
C THR A 71 -30.73 -9.61 9.90
N LEU A 72 -31.15 -10.50 9.00
CA LEU A 72 -31.96 -10.12 7.85
C LEU A 72 -33.30 -9.49 8.27
N ALA A 73 -33.85 -9.85 9.43
CA ALA A 73 -35.12 -9.33 9.93
C ALA A 73 -35.00 -7.89 10.48
N ASN A 74 -33.84 -7.49 11.01
CA ASN A 74 -33.69 -6.20 11.69
C ASN A 74 -32.77 -5.19 10.96
N TRP A 75 -32.05 -5.58 9.91
CA TRP A 75 -31.05 -4.71 9.30
C TRP A 75 -31.62 -3.39 8.76
N LEU A 76 -32.85 -3.41 8.19
CA LEU A 76 -33.52 -2.21 7.67
C LEU A 76 -33.82 -1.18 8.76
N ALA A 77 -34.16 -1.64 9.95
CA ALA A 77 -34.47 -0.79 11.10
C ALA A 77 -33.20 -0.33 11.84
N THR A 78 -32.05 -0.94 11.54
CA THR A 78 -30.77 -0.62 12.19
C THR A 78 -30.18 0.66 11.61
N SER A 79 -29.93 1.63 12.48
CA SER A 79 -29.33 2.92 12.08
C SER A 79 -27.94 2.72 11.46
N GLY A 80 -27.69 3.40 10.35
CA GLY A 80 -26.41 3.30 9.64
C GLY A 80 -26.18 2.00 8.88
N SER A 81 -27.21 1.16 8.74
CA SER A 81 -27.13 -0.06 7.94
C SER A 81 -26.86 0.25 6.48
N THR A 82 -26.06 -0.59 5.85
CA THR A 82 -25.72 -0.53 4.43
C THR A 82 -25.77 -1.92 3.82
N TYR A 83 -25.84 -1.99 2.49
CA TYR A 83 -25.81 -3.24 1.76
C TYR A 83 -25.09 -3.10 0.42
N ARG A 84 -24.62 -4.22 -0.12
CA ARG A 84 -24.03 -4.32 -1.46
C ARG A 84 -24.62 -5.51 -2.16
N LEU A 85 -24.98 -5.32 -3.43
CA LEU A 85 -25.69 -6.31 -4.25
C LEU A 85 -24.75 -6.90 -5.29
N LYS A 86 -24.93 -8.20 -5.59
CA LYS A 86 -24.22 -8.91 -6.66
C LYS A 86 -22.70 -8.75 -6.57
N VAL A 87 -22.18 -8.99 -5.40
CA VAL A 87 -20.75 -8.88 -5.11
C VAL A 87 -20.03 -10.21 -5.37
N THR A 88 -18.74 -10.13 -5.68
CA THR A 88 -17.83 -11.28 -5.87
C THR A 88 -16.77 -11.31 -4.78
N SER A 89 -16.32 -12.50 -4.40
CA SER A 89 -15.28 -12.69 -3.38
C SER A 89 -13.87 -12.55 -3.98
N PRO A 90 -12.93 -11.85 -3.33
CA PRO A 90 -13.10 -10.99 -2.15
C PRO A 90 -13.80 -9.67 -2.47
N PHE A 91 -14.60 -9.14 -1.54
CA PHE A 91 -15.26 -7.85 -1.70
C PHE A 91 -14.86 -6.86 -0.60
N MET A 92 -14.56 -5.63 -0.99
CA MET A 92 -14.15 -4.56 -0.08
C MET A 92 -15.31 -3.61 0.21
N VAL A 93 -15.79 -3.62 1.45
CA VAL A 93 -16.78 -2.65 1.95
C VAL A 93 -16.04 -1.42 2.44
N THR A 94 -16.15 -0.31 1.73
CA THR A 94 -15.43 0.96 1.99
C THR A 94 -16.33 2.02 2.61
N GLY A 95 -15.73 3.13 3.08
CA GLY A 95 -16.45 4.26 3.66
C GLY A 95 -16.94 4.01 5.08
N LEU A 96 -16.30 3.07 5.79
CA LEU A 96 -16.57 2.75 7.18
C LEU A 96 -15.75 3.66 8.11
N SER A 97 -16.28 3.93 9.30
CA SER A 97 -15.57 4.73 10.31
C SER A 97 -14.59 3.86 11.09
N ASN A 98 -13.32 4.27 11.15
CA ASN A 98 -12.32 3.61 11.98
C ASN A 98 -12.70 3.67 13.46
N GLY A 99 -12.43 2.58 14.19
CA GLY A 99 -12.79 2.44 15.60
C GLY A 99 -14.26 2.05 15.86
N THR A 100 -15.11 2.02 14.83
CA THR A 100 -16.50 1.58 14.94
C THR A 100 -16.60 0.11 14.54
N THR A 101 -17.16 -0.73 15.39
CA THR A 101 -17.39 -2.14 15.08
C THR A 101 -18.60 -2.28 14.17
N TYR A 102 -18.41 -2.93 13.02
CA TYR A 102 -19.47 -3.27 12.08
C TYR A 102 -19.76 -4.76 12.11
N SER A 103 -21.01 -5.11 12.04
CA SER A 103 -21.47 -6.49 11.88
C SER A 103 -21.87 -6.75 10.45
N PHE A 104 -21.54 -7.94 9.93
CA PHE A 104 -21.74 -8.36 8.55
C PHE A 104 -22.43 -9.69 8.50
N PHE A 105 -23.35 -9.85 7.56
CA PHE A 105 -23.90 -11.13 7.13
C PHE A 105 -24.14 -11.10 5.61
N MET A 106 -24.39 -12.27 5.04
CA MET A 106 -24.59 -12.43 3.60
C MET A 106 -25.77 -13.36 3.30
N THR A 107 -26.45 -13.12 2.18
CA THR A 107 -27.43 -14.05 1.59
C THR A 107 -27.05 -14.38 0.16
N GLY A 108 -27.39 -15.61 -0.29
CA GLY A 108 -27.31 -16.01 -1.70
C GLY A 108 -28.64 -15.83 -2.40
N ARG A 109 -28.62 -15.63 -3.73
CA ARG A 109 -29.79 -15.54 -4.61
C ARG A 109 -29.51 -16.18 -5.96
N VAL A 110 -30.54 -16.68 -6.62
CA VAL A 110 -30.46 -17.19 -7.99
C VAL A 110 -31.37 -16.32 -8.87
N ASN A 111 -30.85 -15.85 -10.00
CA ASN A 111 -31.59 -15.01 -10.97
C ASN A 111 -32.31 -13.81 -10.33
N SER A 112 -31.67 -13.17 -9.35
CA SER A 112 -32.25 -12.06 -8.56
C SER A 112 -33.55 -12.42 -7.82
N GLY A 113 -33.82 -13.71 -7.64
CA GLY A 113 -34.93 -14.24 -6.88
C GLY A 113 -34.85 -13.94 -5.38
N PRO A 114 -35.72 -14.56 -4.56
CA PRO A 114 -35.70 -14.37 -3.12
C PRO A 114 -34.37 -14.78 -2.52
N GLY A 115 -33.94 -14.10 -1.45
CA GLY A 115 -32.75 -14.45 -0.71
C GLY A 115 -32.94 -15.75 0.06
N GLY A 116 -31.91 -16.59 0.06
CA GLY A 116 -31.83 -17.73 0.96
C GLY A 116 -31.50 -17.32 2.39
N ASP A 117 -31.20 -18.33 3.23
CA ASP A 117 -30.78 -18.11 4.61
C ASP A 117 -29.54 -17.23 4.69
N ALA A 118 -29.46 -16.44 5.74
CA ALA A 118 -28.32 -15.60 6.00
C ALA A 118 -27.16 -16.41 6.62
N THR A 119 -25.93 -16.04 6.32
CA THR A 119 -24.77 -16.52 7.07
C THR A 119 -24.87 -16.12 8.55
N PRO A 120 -24.19 -16.81 9.46
CA PRO A 120 -23.92 -16.27 10.78
C PRO A 120 -23.31 -14.87 10.67
N THR A 121 -23.69 -13.98 11.60
CA THR A 121 -23.15 -12.63 11.68
C THR A 121 -21.72 -12.67 12.20
N VAL A 122 -20.83 -11.98 11.51
CA VAL A 122 -19.44 -11.75 11.92
C VAL A 122 -19.19 -10.26 12.09
N SER A 123 -18.21 -9.88 12.89
CA SER A 123 -17.93 -8.47 13.17
C SER A 123 -16.46 -8.13 12.90
N ALA A 124 -16.23 -6.91 12.43
CA ALA A 124 -14.91 -6.33 12.27
C ALA A 124 -14.93 -4.85 12.64
N THR A 125 -13.82 -4.36 13.18
CA THR A 125 -13.63 -2.94 13.50
C THR A 125 -12.59 -2.37 12.55
N PRO A 126 -12.97 -1.57 11.54
CA PRO A 126 -12.03 -0.82 10.73
C PRO A 126 -11.10 0.00 11.60
N ARG A 127 -9.87 0.13 11.21
CA ARG A 127 -8.84 0.82 11.97
C ARG A 127 -7.83 1.45 11.03
N LEU A 128 -7.23 2.54 11.47
CA LEU A 128 -6.16 3.20 10.74
C LEU A 128 -5.07 2.19 10.36
N ALA A 129 -4.63 2.24 9.11
CA ALA A 129 -3.50 1.44 8.65
C ALA A 129 -2.29 1.72 9.56
N GLY A 130 -1.56 0.67 9.92
CA GLY A 130 -0.40 0.78 10.79
C GLY A 130 -0.65 0.72 12.30
N ASN A 131 -1.90 0.76 12.78
CA ASN A 131 -2.19 0.67 14.22
C ASN A 131 -2.06 -0.74 14.79
N VAL A 132 -2.23 -1.77 13.96
CA VAL A 132 -2.08 -3.17 14.36
C VAL A 132 -1.29 -3.91 13.30
N TRP A 133 -0.25 -4.59 13.75
CA TRP A 133 0.63 -5.39 12.90
C TRP A 133 0.44 -6.86 13.22
N THR A 134 0.30 -7.68 12.20
CA THR A 134 0.32 -9.14 12.31
C THR A 134 1.53 -9.67 11.57
N THR A 135 2.07 -10.78 12.04
CA THR A 135 3.14 -11.47 11.33
C THR A 135 2.59 -11.98 9.99
N GLY A 136 3.17 -11.50 8.90
CA GLY A 136 2.88 -12.01 7.55
C GLY A 136 3.63 -13.29 7.24
N THR A 137 3.50 -13.75 6.01
CA THR A 137 4.26 -14.90 5.49
C THR A 137 5.75 -14.58 5.52
N ASN A 138 6.54 -15.42 6.16
CA ASN A 138 7.99 -15.35 6.05
C ASN A 138 8.40 -15.83 4.65
N LEU A 139 9.01 -14.96 3.87
CA LEU A 139 9.44 -15.27 2.50
C LEU A 139 10.61 -16.26 2.41
N ASN A 140 11.19 -16.65 3.55
CA ASN A 140 12.17 -17.74 3.72
C ASN A 140 13.44 -17.62 2.84
N THR A 141 13.84 -16.44 2.41
CA THR A 141 14.85 -16.24 1.36
C THR A 141 15.84 -15.15 1.71
N GLY A 142 16.55 -15.29 2.79
CA GLY A 142 17.51 -14.26 3.15
C GLY A 142 16.85 -12.91 3.48
N SER A 143 17.58 -11.81 3.37
CA SER A 143 17.02 -10.48 3.68
C SER A 143 16.21 -9.95 2.53
N THR A 144 14.92 -9.68 2.73
CA THR A 144 14.15 -8.78 1.89
C THR A 144 14.65 -7.35 2.13
N THR A 145 15.02 -6.67 1.05
CA THR A 145 15.68 -5.36 1.09
C THR A 145 14.81 -4.24 0.57
N GLY A 146 13.89 -4.56 -0.38
CA GLY A 146 12.99 -3.61 -0.98
C GLY A 146 11.60 -4.17 -1.19
N LEU A 147 10.60 -3.30 -1.13
CA LEU A 147 9.20 -3.60 -1.35
C LEU A 147 8.55 -2.47 -2.13
N THR A 148 7.72 -2.80 -3.11
CA THR A 148 6.89 -1.83 -3.81
C THR A 148 5.51 -2.39 -4.09
N TYR A 149 4.58 -1.49 -4.40
CA TYR A 149 3.22 -1.77 -4.80
C TYR A 149 2.87 -0.97 -6.04
N GLY A 150 2.18 -1.57 -6.97
CA GLY A 150 1.79 -0.90 -8.20
C GLY A 150 0.62 -1.56 -8.90
N SER A 151 0.17 -0.90 -9.96
CA SER A 151 -0.98 -1.35 -10.74
C SER A 151 -0.62 -1.47 -12.22
N TYR A 152 -1.21 -2.45 -12.90
CA TYR A 152 -0.99 -2.70 -14.32
C TYR A 152 -2.26 -3.21 -14.99
N THR A 153 -2.32 -3.08 -16.31
CA THR A 153 -3.38 -3.70 -17.10
C THR A 153 -2.91 -5.09 -17.56
N ASP A 154 -3.61 -6.12 -17.16
CA ASP A 154 -3.42 -7.46 -17.70
C ASP A 154 -3.94 -7.50 -19.13
N LEU A 155 -3.02 -7.60 -20.08
CA LEU A 155 -3.34 -7.55 -21.51
C LEU A 155 -4.12 -8.78 -22.01
N ALA A 156 -4.05 -9.91 -21.31
CA ALA A 156 -4.77 -11.12 -21.70
C ALA A 156 -6.27 -11.02 -21.35
N THR A 157 -6.60 -10.35 -20.26
CA THR A 157 -7.98 -10.20 -19.77
C THR A 157 -8.52 -8.79 -19.93
N ASN A 158 -7.68 -7.83 -20.31
CA ASN A 158 -7.95 -6.39 -20.35
C ASN A 158 -8.51 -5.87 -19.02
N THR A 159 -8.02 -6.41 -17.91
CA THR A 159 -8.44 -6.03 -16.56
C THR A 159 -7.33 -5.28 -15.82
N TYR A 160 -7.74 -4.34 -14.98
CA TYR A 160 -6.83 -3.61 -14.11
C TYR A 160 -6.48 -4.46 -12.88
N LYS A 161 -5.19 -4.69 -12.66
CA LYS A 161 -4.68 -5.51 -11.56
C LYS A 161 -3.69 -4.74 -10.70
N PHE A 162 -3.54 -5.18 -9.47
CA PHE A 162 -2.53 -4.70 -8.53
C PHE A 162 -1.55 -5.81 -8.18
N ALA A 163 -0.32 -5.44 -7.89
CA ALA A 163 0.68 -6.36 -7.37
C ALA A 163 1.60 -5.67 -6.36
N TYR A 164 2.03 -6.46 -5.40
CA TYR A 164 3.17 -6.18 -4.53
C TYR A 164 4.37 -6.92 -5.10
N VAL A 165 5.55 -6.31 -5.00
CA VAL A 165 6.82 -6.92 -5.40
C VAL A 165 7.81 -6.72 -4.26
N ALA A 166 8.38 -7.82 -3.77
CA ALA A 166 9.47 -7.83 -2.80
C ALA A 166 10.75 -8.30 -3.48
N VAL A 167 11.87 -7.66 -3.14
CA VAL A 167 13.20 -7.96 -3.68
C VAL A 167 14.19 -8.18 -2.55
N GLY A 168 15.28 -8.92 -2.82
CA GLY A 168 16.25 -9.25 -1.78
C GLY A 168 17.58 -9.76 -2.30
N ASN A 169 18.36 -10.32 -1.38
CA ASN A 169 19.69 -10.81 -1.63
C ASN A 169 19.69 -11.97 -2.63
N GLY A 170 20.80 -12.11 -3.39
CA GLY A 170 20.98 -13.16 -4.38
C GLY A 170 20.01 -13.09 -5.54
N GLY A 171 19.42 -11.93 -5.82
CA GLY A 171 18.42 -11.73 -6.86
C GLY A 171 17.05 -12.33 -6.52
N SER A 172 16.79 -12.64 -5.24
CA SER A 172 15.49 -13.18 -4.82
C SER A 172 14.38 -12.17 -5.04
N MET A 173 13.25 -12.65 -5.57
CA MET A 173 12.06 -11.82 -5.80
C MET A 173 10.78 -12.59 -5.53
N PHE A 174 9.77 -11.86 -5.10
CA PHE A 174 8.42 -12.38 -4.86
C PHE A 174 7.40 -11.38 -5.37
N SER A 175 6.27 -11.90 -5.87
CA SER A 175 5.09 -11.09 -6.16
C SER A 175 3.87 -11.60 -5.41
N ALA A 176 2.95 -10.69 -5.12
CA ALA A 176 1.67 -11.00 -4.49
C ALA A 176 0.58 -10.10 -5.07
N THR A 177 -0.61 -10.65 -5.27
CA THR A 177 -1.82 -9.86 -5.54
C THR A 177 -2.61 -9.59 -4.25
N GLN A 178 -2.32 -10.37 -3.21
CA GLN A 178 -2.81 -10.17 -1.84
C GLN A 178 -1.62 -10.24 -0.90
N ILE A 179 -1.58 -9.36 0.09
CA ILE A 179 -0.41 -9.12 0.95
C ILE A 179 0.03 -10.32 1.78
N ASP A 180 -0.82 -11.32 1.92
CA ASP A 180 -0.57 -12.55 2.69
C ASP A 180 -0.16 -13.76 1.82
N THR A 181 -0.18 -13.63 0.50
CA THR A 181 0.08 -14.75 -0.42
C THR A 181 1.16 -14.38 -1.43
N TRP A 182 2.41 -14.68 -1.10
CA TRP A 182 3.57 -14.36 -1.90
C TRP A 182 4.04 -15.55 -2.73
N ASN A 183 4.30 -15.32 -4.02
CA ASN A 183 4.83 -16.32 -4.95
C ASN A 183 6.24 -15.93 -5.38
N PRO A 184 7.21 -16.86 -5.38
CA PRO A 184 8.53 -16.59 -5.90
C PRO A 184 8.47 -16.35 -7.41
N ILE A 185 9.25 -15.36 -7.87
CA ILE A 185 9.39 -15.02 -9.29
C ILE A 185 10.86 -14.94 -9.66
N ALA A 186 11.19 -15.20 -10.93
CA ALA A 186 12.57 -15.16 -11.39
C ALA A 186 12.98 -13.72 -11.75
N SER A 187 14.02 -13.21 -11.12
CA SER A 187 14.64 -11.93 -11.50
C SER A 187 15.56 -12.05 -12.72
N GLY A 188 16.06 -13.25 -13.00
CA GLY A 188 17.15 -13.48 -13.96
C GLY A 188 18.54 -13.06 -13.47
N LEU A 189 18.67 -12.70 -12.19
CA LEU A 189 19.90 -12.24 -11.54
C LEU A 189 20.30 -13.14 -10.39
N THR A 190 21.61 -13.15 -10.09
CA THR A 190 22.19 -13.79 -8.89
C THR A 190 22.83 -12.78 -7.94
N THR A 191 22.75 -11.49 -8.28
CA THR A 191 23.26 -10.38 -7.47
C THR A 191 22.16 -9.80 -6.61
N ASP A 192 22.50 -9.16 -5.51
CA ASP A 192 21.56 -8.54 -4.59
C ASP A 192 20.74 -7.45 -5.29
N LEU A 193 19.43 -7.44 -5.02
CA LEU A 193 18.54 -6.36 -5.32
C LEU A 193 18.28 -5.59 -4.03
N ASN A 194 18.53 -4.28 -4.03
CA ASN A 194 18.50 -3.45 -2.83
C ASN A 194 17.25 -2.59 -2.71
N ALA A 195 16.62 -2.27 -3.84
CA ALA A 195 15.47 -1.37 -3.89
C ALA A 195 14.44 -1.84 -4.92
N ALA A 196 13.18 -1.54 -4.64
CA ALA A 196 12.07 -1.70 -5.58
C ALA A 196 11.19 -0.44 -5.57
N GLU A 197 10.70 -0.05 -6.74
CA GLU A 197 9.85 1.13 -6.93
C GLU A 197 8.82 0.87 -8.03
N PHE A 198 7.71 1.61 -8.01
CA PHE A 198 6.73 1.60 -9.08
C PHE A 198 6.63 2.99 -9.72
N GLY A 199 6.87 3.05 -11.02
CA GLY A 199 6.79 4.29 -11.79
C GLY A 199 6.65 3.99 -13.29
N PHE A 200 6.10 4.92 -14.06
CA PHE A 200 5.88 4.76 -15.50
C PHE A 200 5.08 3.50 -15.88
N ALA A 201 4.09 3.14 -15.05
CA ALA A 201 3.33 1.89 -15.17
C ALA A 201 4.25 0.64 -15.22
N LYS A 202 5.38 0.67 -14.51
CA LYS A 202 6.35 -0.43 -14.42
C LYS A 202 6.80 -0.63 -12.99
N PHE A 203 7.03 -1.87 -12.64
CA PHE A 203 7.79 -2.27 -11.46
C PHE A 203 9.27 -2.19 -11.82
N ILE A 204 10.08 -1.59 -10.97
CA ILE A 204 11.51 -1.37 -11.17
C ILE A 204 12.24 -1.96 -9.95
N ALA A 205 13.31 -2.68 -10.19
CA ALA A 205 14.20 -3.13 -9.11
C ALA A 205 15.65 -2.81 -9.48
N ALA A 206 16.42 -2.38 -8.47
CA ALA A 206 17.82 -2.02 -8.64
C ALA A 206 18.68 -2.61 -7.51
N GLY A 207 19.95 -2.85 -7.80
CA GLY A 207 20.84 -3.47 -6.82
C GLY A 207 22.31 -3.44 -7.15
N ALA A 208 23.00 -4.47 -6.71
CA ALA A 208 24.45 -4.61 -6.83
C ALA A 208 24.91 -4.55 -8.29
N GLN A 209 26.14 -4.09 -8.47
CA GLN A 209 26.82 -3.98 -9.77
C GLN A 209 26.03 -3.14 -10.81
N GLY A 210 25.26 -2.16 -10.33
CA GLY A 210 24.44 -1.28 -11.19
C GLY A 210 23.30 -1.98 -11.91
N LYS A 211 22.91 -3.17 -11.48
CA LYS A 211 21.80 -3.88 -12.11
C LYS A 211 20.48 -3.17 -11.89
N ILE A 212 19.75 -2.97 -12.97
CA ILE A 212 18.36 -2.47 -12.95
C ILE A 212 17.54 -3.39 -13.85
N ILE A 213 16.39 -3.84 -13.33
CA ILE A 213 15.41 -4.63 -14.07
C ILE A 213 14.02 -3.99 -13.93
N TYR A 214 13.17 -4.23 -14.90
CA TYR A 214 11.79 -3.72 -14.90
C TYR A 214 10.78 -4.76 -15.36
N SER A 215 9.54 -4.58 -14.98
CA SER A 215 8.40 -5.41 -15.37
C SER A 215 7.14 -4.56 -15.57
N THR A 216 6.29 -4.95 -16.52
CA THR A 216 4.97 -4.34 -16.76
C THR A 216 3.82 -5.17 -16.19
N ASP A 217 4.11 -6.36 -15.65
CA ASP A 217 3.12 -7.34 -15.16
C ASP A 217 3.47 -7.93 -13.78
N ALA A 218 4.57 -7.47 -13.15
CA ALA A 218 5.14 -8.00 -11.91
C ALA A 218 5.54 -9.49 -11.95
N GLN A 219 5.56 -10.11 -13.14
CA GLN A 219 5.88 -11.53 -13.35
C GLN A 219 7.09 -11.71 -14.25
N THR A 220 7.09 -10.99 -15.38
CA THR A 220 8.14 -11.09 -16.42
C THR A 220 9.07 -9.89 -16.28
N TRP A 221 10.34 -10.15 -15.99
CA TRP A 221 11.33 -9.11 -15.78
C TRP A 221 12.34 -9.01 -16.92
N LYS A 222 12.70 -7.79 -17.27
CA LYS A 222 13.66 -7.45 -18.32
C LYS A 222 14.77 -6.57 -17.75
N GLN A 223 15.98 -6.74 -18.25
CA GLN A 223 17.09 -5.87 -17.87
C GLN A 223 16.94 -4.50 -18.52
N ALA A 224 17.11 -3.46 -17.74
CA ALA A 224 17.20 -2.07 -18.21
C ALA A 224 18.63 -1.75 -18.66
N ASN A 225 18.79 -0.70 -19.45
CA ASN A 225 20.11 -0.20 -19.86
C ASN A 225 20.68 0.72 -18.76
N SER A 226 21.52 0.16 -17.91
CA SER A 226 22.25 0.90 -16.86
C SER A 226 23.66 1.23 -17.31
N VAL A 227 24.17 2.38 -16.87
CA VAL A 227 25.47 2.95 -17.29
C VAL A 227 26.52 2.96 -16.15
N THR A 228 26.29 2.20 -15.09
CA THR A 228 27.19 2.13 -13.93
C THR A 228 27.43 0.68 -13.49
N ASN A 229 28.56 0.45 -12.83
CA ASN A 229 28.83 -0.79 -12.07
C ASN A 229 28.77 -0.57 -10.55
N GLN A 230 28.42 0.64 -10.10
CA GLN A 230 28.27 0.92 -8.67
C GLN A 230 26.99 0.27 -8.15
N ASN A 231 26.99 -0.15 -6.89
CA ASN A 231 25.77 -0.64 -6.26
C ASN A 231 24.73 0.49 -6.20
N LEU A 232 23.51 0.17 -6.54
CA LEU A 232 22.36 1.05 -6.41
C LEU A 232 21.60 0.66 -5.14
N ASN A 233 21.37 1.62 -4.27
CA ASN A 233 20.87 1.38 -2.91
C ASN A 233 19.41 1.81 -2.72
N ALA A 234 18.93 2.79 -3.51
CA ALA A 234 17.56 3.26 -3.42
C ALA A 234 17.04 3.72 -4.77
N LEU A 235 15.71 3.65 -4.92
CA LEU A 235 14.93 4.09 -6.06
C LEU A 235 13.81 5.01 -5.61
N ALA A 236 13.46 5.99 -6.42
CA ALA A 236 12.23 6.76 -6.29
C ALA A 236 11.75 7.24 -7.66
N ALA A 237 10.44 7.44 -7.84
CA ALA A 237 9.84 7.94 -9.05
C ALA A 237 8.70 8.94 -8.74
N ASN A 238 8.52 9.93 -9.63
CA ASN A 238 7.44 10.93 -9.51
C ASN A 238 6.48 10.92 -10.73
N GLY A 239 6.55 9.87 -11.56
CA GLY A 239 5.75 9.75 -12.78
C GLY A 239 6.36 10.44 -14.02
N SER A 240 7.33 11.34 -13.85
CA SER A 240 8.03 12.03 -14.95
C SER A 240 9.52 11.68 -14.99
N VAL A 241 10.11 11.43 -13.84
CA VAL A 241 11.52 11.05 -13.65
C VAL A 241 11.59 9.93 -12.63
N ALA A 242 12.40 8.91 -12.89
CA ALA A 242 12.86 7.97 -11.89
C ALA A 242 14.33 8.23 -11.58
N ILE A 243 14.71 8.07 -10.31
CA ILE A 243 16.07 8.25 -9.82
C ILE A 243 16.51 6.99 -9.10
N ALA A 244 17.74 6.55 -9.40
CA ALA A 244 18.46 5.54 -8.65
C ALA A 244 19.70 6.19 -8.03
N VAL A 245 19.92 5.95 -6.74
CA VAL A 245 21.11 6.44 -6.03
C VAL A 245 21.93 5.28 -5.46
N GLY A 246 23.23 5.47 -5.33
CA GLY A 246 24.09 4.37 -4.92
C GLY A 246 25.46 4.80 -4.41
N ASP A 247 26.39 3.85 -4.51
CA ASP A 247 27.73 4.00 -4.02
C ASP A 247 28.51 5.09 -4.75
N ASN A 248 29.50 5.69 -4.08
CA ASN A 248 30.38 6.71 -4.61
C ASN A 248 29.66 7.93 -5.23
N GLY A 249 28.55 8.36 -4.60
CA GLY A 249 27.77 9.51 -5.07
C GLY A 249 27.02 9.25 -6.38
N THR A 250 26.86 7.98 -6.77
CA THR A 250 26.17 7.63 -8.01
C THR A 250 24.72 8.09 -7.95
N ILE A 251 24.30 8.83 -8.99
CA ILE A 251 22.90 9.17 -9.27
C ILE A 251 22.64 8.89 -10.73
N LEU A 252 21.61 8.09 -11.00
CA LEU A 252 21.09 7.83 -12.34
C LEU A 252 19.68 8.38 -12.45
N THR A 253 19.31 8.85 -13.64
CA THR A 253 17.95 9.29 -13.96
C THR A 253 17.40 8.56 -15.17
N SER A 254 16.08 8.37 -15.19
CA SER A 254 15.35 7.79 -16.31
C SER A 254 14.00 8.47 -16.49
N LYS A 255 13.54 8.58 -17.75
CA LYS A 255 12.20 9.08 -18.12
C LYS A 255 11.24 7.96 -18.55
N ASP A 256 11.70 6.72 -18.57
CA ASP A 256 10.94 5.57 -19.07
C ASP A 256 11.13 4.30 -18.23
N ALA A 257 11.99 4.35 -17.19
CA ALA A 257 12.44 3.23 -16.37
C ALA A 257 13.23 2.14 -17.12
N ILE A 258 13.59 2.38 -18.38
CA ILE A 258 14.30 1.44 -19.26
C ILE A 258 15.71 1.95 -19.57
N THR A 259 15.80 3.21 -19.97
CA THR A 259 17.06 3.87 -20.30
C THR A 259 17.48 4.77 -19.16
N TRP A 260 18.63 4.50 -18.59
CA TRP A 260 19.19 5.24 -17.46
C TRP A 260 20.44 6.01 -17.86
N THR A 261 20.57 7.23 -17.39
CA THR A 261 21.71 8.11 -17.65
C THR A 261 22.31 8.58 -16.33
N ALA A 262 23.65 8.66 -16.29
CA ALA A 262 24.35 9.15 -15.12
C ALA A 262 24.22 10.68 -15.01
N VAL A 263 23.95 11.16 -13.81
CA VAL A 263 23.98 12.58 -13.48
C VAL A 263 25.43 13.00 -13.29
N SER A 264 25.86 14.06 -13.98
CA SER A 264 27.18 14.66 -13.83
C SER A 264 27.18 15.78 -12.80
N GLY A 265 28.34 16.05 -12.20
CA GLY A 265 28.50 17.20 -11.27
C GLY A 265 27.76 17.01 -9.94
N VAL A 266 27.51 15.78 -9.49
CA VAL A 266 26.98 15.50 -8.17
C VAL A 266 27.96 16.03 -7.10
N PRO A 267 27.51 16.87 -6.13
CA PRO A 267 28.42 17.56 -5.22
C PRO A 267 28.87 16.69 -4.04
N SER A 268 28.90 15.37 -4.19
CA SER A 268 29.34 14.41 -3.18
C SER A 268 29.80 13.10 -3.83
N THR A 269 30.84 12.50 -3.25
CA THR A 269 31.27 11.12 -3.56
C THR A 269 30.89 10.14 -2.45
N ALA A 270 30.12 10.55 -1.46
CA ALA A 270 29.67 9.69 -0.38
C ALA A 270 28.65 8.66 -0.90
N HIS A 271 28.58 7.49 -0.26
CA HIS A 271 27.54 6.51 -0.56
C HIS A 271 26.16 7.08 -0.24
N LEU A 272 25.23 7.02 -1.17
CA LEU A 272 23.85 7.43 -1.02
C LEU A 272 22.98 6.21 -0.70
N TYR A 273 22.15 6.30 0.34
CA TYR A 273 21.34 5.17 0.84
C TYR A 273 19.84 5.38 0.72
N GLY A 274 19.40 6.61 0.52
CA GLY A 274 17.99 6.93 0.35
C GLY A 274 17.77 8.04 -0.66
N VAL A 275 16.68 7.94 -1.40
CA VAL A 275 16.20 8.99 -2.30
C VAL A 275 14.68 9.03 -2.23
N THR A 276 14.10 10.23 -2.29
CA THR A 276 12.66 10.43 -2.34
C THR A 276 12.29 11.66 -3.17
N TYR A 277 11.12 11.62 -3.80
CA TYR A 277 10.48 12.81 -4.34
C TYR A 277 9.54 13.37 -3.28
N THR A 278 9.67 14.65 -3.01
CA THR A 278 8.91 15.28 -1.95
C THR A 278 7.61 15.88 -2.48
N VAL A 279 6.61 15.98 -1.64
CA VAL A 279 5.35 16.66 -1.96
C VAL A 279 5.51 18.15 -2.26
N ALA A 280 6.67 18.73 -1.90
CA ALA A 280 7.05 20.10 -2.27
C ALA A 280 7.60 20.24 -3.70
N GLY A 281 7.70 19.13 -4.44
CA GLY A 281 8.16 19.14 -5.82
C GLY A 281 9.67 19.02 -6.00
N ASN A 282 10.42 18.67 -4.93
CA ASN A 282 11.87 18.53 -4.96
C ASN A 282 12.30 17.09 -4.70
N TRP A 283 13.47 16.72 -5.21
CA TRP A 283 14.17 15.49 -4.86
C TRP A 283 15.07 15.69 -3.64
N LEU A 284 15.15 14.67 -2.81
CA LEU A 284 16.01 14.61 -1.64
C LEU A 284 16.76 13.30 -1.64
N ALA A 285 18.10 13.34 -1.60
CA ALA A 285 18.95 12.17 -1.45
C ALA A 285 19.80 12.27 -0.18
N VAL A 286 19.99 11.15 0.51
CA VAL A 286 20.69 11.09 1.80
C VAL A 286 21.69 9.95 1.82
N GLY A 287 22.76 10.10 2.61
CA GLY A 287 23.84 9.13 2.58
C GLY A 287 24.82 9.16 3.75
N ALA A 288 25.97 8.58 3.51
CA ALA A 288 27.07 8.49 4.47
C ALA A 288 27.57 9.87 4.93
N SER A 289 28.13 9.91 6.13
CA SER A 289 28.76 11.10 6.70
C SER A 289 27.85 12.34 6.72
N GLY A 290 26.55 12.14 6.97
CA GLY A 290 25.56 13.21 7.02
C GLY A 290 25.24 13.82 5.65
N THR A 291 25.60 13.16 4.55
CA THR A 291 25.33 13.67 3.20
C THR A 291 23.83 13.86 2.98
N LEU A 292 23.48 15.06 2.53
CA LEU A 292 22.12 15.46 2.20
C LEU A 292 22.18 16.33 0.96
N LEU A 293 21.48 15.87 -0.10
CA LEU A 293 21.45 16.54 -1.39
C LEU A 293 19.99 16.84 -1.77
N THR A 294 19.75 17.99 -2.40
CA THR A 294 18.46 18.37 -2.95
C THR A 294 18.56 18.69 -4.43
N SER A 295 17.49 18.45 -5.17
CA SER A 295 17.40 18.77 -6.60
C SER A 295 15.97 19.15 -6.98
N PRO A 296 15.76 20.21 -7.78
CA PRO A 296 14.44 20.56 -8.29
C PRO A 296 13.99 19.67 -9.47
N ASP A 297 14.92 19.07 -10.19
CA ASP A 297 14.70 18.42 -11.49
C ASP A 297 15.23 16.98 -11.59
N GLY A 298 15.95 16.51 -10.54
CA GLY A 298 16.63 15.21 -10.54
C GLY A 298 17.97 15.18 -11.28
N ASN A 299 18.36 16.25 -11.95
CA ASN A 299 19.62 16.36 -12.70
C ASN A 299 20.61 17.34 -12.07
N THR A 300 20.12 18.43 -11.51
CA THR A 300 20.93 19.45 -10.86
C THR A 300 20.84 19.27 -9.35
N TRP A 301 21.94 18.87 -8.70
CA TRP A 301 21.97 18.57 -7.27
C TRP A 301 22.79 19.59 -6.49
N SER A 302 22.31 19.95 -5.32
CA SER A 302 22.97 20.87 -4.39
C SER A 302 23.14 20.19 -3.02
N ALA A 303 24.31 20.33 -2.43
CA ALA A 303 24.57 19.84 -1.08
C ALA A 303 23.91 20.76 -0.03
N GLN A 304 23.28 20.17 0.97
CA GLN A 304 22.71 20.85 2.11
C GLN A 304 23.48 20.50 3.40
N THR A 305 23.48 21.41 4.36
CA THR A 305 24.10 21.17 5.66
C THR A 305 23.14 20.41 6.56
N SER A 306 23.42 19.14 6.84
CA SER A 306 22.60 18.30 7.73
C SER A 306 22.85 18.57 9.22
N GLY A 307 23.98 19.15 9.58
CA GLY A 307 24.40 19.37 10.98
C GLY A 307 24.87 18.09 11.71
N THR A 308 25.06 16.99 10.99
CA THR A 308 25.52 15.71 11.56
C THR A 308 26.52 15.01 10.67
N SER A 309 27.38 14.18 11.26
CA SER A 309 28.22 13.22 10.55
C SER A 309 27.65 11.80 10.54
N ALA A 310 26.49 11.58 11.15
CA ALA A 310 25.84 10.27 11.16
C ALA A 310 25.41 9.87 9.75
N THR A 311 25.48 8.57 9.44
CA THR A 311 24.93 8.04 8.18
C THR A 311 23.42 8.24 8.14
N LEU A 312 22.94 8.94 7.14
CA LEU A 312 21.52 9.13 6.85
C LEU A 312 21.05 8.02 5.91
N ARG A 313 19.89 7.41 6.20
CA ARG A 313 19.46 6.19 5.52
C ARG A 313 18.16 6.32 4.75
N SER A 314 17.22 7.10 5.26
CA SER A 314 15.91 7.24 4.63
C SER A 314 15.36 8.65 4.85
N ALA A 315 14.57 9.11 3.90
CA ALA A 315 13.96 10.43 3.90
C ALA A 315 12.50 10.36 3.46
N GLY A 316 11.69 11.31 3.93
CA GLY A 316 10.31 11.46 3.54
C GLY A 316 9.83 12.90 3.72
N ALA A 317 8.67 13.21 3.12
CA ALA A 317 8.04 14.52 3.28
C ALA A 317 6.52 14.38 3.47
N LEU A 318 5.96 15.23 4.32
CA LEU A 318 4.53 15.44 4.54
C LEU A 318 4.13 16.83 4.07
N ALA A 319 2.94 16.92 3.48
CA ALA A 319 2.25 18.19 3.29
C ALA A 319 1.01 18.19 4.18
N THR A 320 0.79 19.28 4.88
CA THR A 320 -0.44 19.54 5.65
C THR A 320 -1.06 20.82 5.09
N THR A 321 -2.31 20.73 4.67
CA THR A 321 -3.07 21.89 4.21
C THR A 321 -4.07 22.29 5.28
N LEU A 322 -3.95 23.50 5.79
CA LEU A 322 -4.88 24.11 6.74
C LEU A 322 -5.28 25.49 6.21
N ASP A 323 -6.58 25.75 6.14
CA ASP A 323 -7.15 27.03 5.67
C ASP A 323 -6.57 27.50 4.32
N GLY A 324 -6.37 26.55 3.39
CA GLY A 324 -5.82 26.82 2.06
C GLY A 324 -4.30 27.05 2.01
N THR A 325 -3.62 27.02 3.15
CA THR A 325 -2.15 27.13 3.23
C THR A 325 -1.53 25.75 3.38
N THR A 326 -0.66 25.38 2.43
CA THR A 326 0.09 24.12 2.50
C THR A 326 1.44 24.35 3.16
N SER A 327 1.71 23.63 4.22
CA SER A 327 3.01 23.55 4.89
C SER A 327 3.65 22.19 4.64
N TYR A 328 4.97 22.19 4.57
CA TYR A 328 5.76 20.98 4.34
C TYR A 328 6.58 20.63 5.57
N ARG A 329 6.71 19.32 5.81
CA ARG A 329 7.64 18.78 6.81
C ARG A 329 8.45 17.68 6.19
N PHE A 330 9.75 17.92 6.08
CA PHE A 330 10.72 16.92 5.67
C PHE A 330 11.29 16.22 6.91
N VAL A 331 11.49 14.93 6.81
CA VAL A 331 12.09 14.10 7.87
C VAL A 331 13.17 13.22 7.25
N VAL A 332 14.31 13.15 7.91
CA VAL A 332 15.42 12.26 7.57
C VAL A 332 15.78 11.45 8.80
N VAL A 333 16.03 10.16 8.60
CA VAL A 333 16.42 9.24 9.69
C VAL A 333 17.72 8.53 9.34
N GLY A 334 18.46 8.10 10.37
CA GLY A 334 19.77 7.49 10.17
C GLY A 334 20.35 6.79 11.37
N ALA A 335 21.68 6.61 11.33
CA ALA A 335 22.44 5.92 12.34
C ALA A 335 22.34 6.58 13.72
N ASN A 336 22.54 5.79 14.78
CA ASN A 336 22.52 6.23 16.17
C ASN A 336 21.23 6.98 16.58
N GLY A 337 20.09 6.57 16.05
CA GLY A 337 18.80 7.20 16.33
C GLY A 337 18.66 8.61 15.76
N THR A 338 19.49 9.01 14.79
CA THR A 338 19.43 10.34 14.20
C THR A 338 18.07 10.58 13.52
N ILE A 339 17.44 11.70 13.88
CA ILE A 339 16.26 12.24 13.20
C ILE A 339 16.51 13.72 12.94
N LEU A 340 16.35 14.14 11.69
CA LEU A 340 16.42 15.54 11.30
C LEU A 340 15.07 15.95 10.69
N THR A 341 14.63 17.18 10.94
CA THR A 341 13.44 17.75 10.31
C THR A 341 13.74 19.09 9.68
N SER A 342 13.00 19.40 8.62
CA SER A 342 13.04 20.68 7.93
C SER A 342 11.64 21.07 7.44
N THR A 343 11.41 22.36 7.24
CA THR A 343 10.19 22.90 6.61
C THR A 343 10.42 23.38 5.18
N ASP A 344 11.67 23.55 4.78
CA ASP A 344 12.08 24.13 3.49
C ASP A 344 13.05 23.23 2.71
N GLY A 345 13.56 22.14 3.34
CA GLY A 345 14.56 21.25 2.75
C GLY A 345 15.99 21.81 2.77
N ALA A 346 16.20 23.04 3.27
CA ALA A 346 17.49 23.70 3.33
C ALA A 346 18.05 23.79 4.76
N ILE A 347 17.23 24.16 5.73
CA ILE A 347 17.60 24.26 7.15
C ILE A 347 17.09 23.03 7.88
N TRP A 348 18.02 22.29 8.51
CA TRP A 348 17.72 21.03 9.19
C TRP A 348 17.94 21.13 10.69
N THR A 349 16.97 20.65 11.45
CA THR A 349 16.98 20.66 12.92
C THR A 349 16.98 19.23 13.46
N PRO A 350 17.92 18.87 14.33
CA PRO A 350 17.93 17.57 14.97
C PRO A 350 16.74 17.42 15.93
N GLN A 351 16.15 16.22 15.97
CA GLN A 351 15.05 15.85 16.85
C GLN A 351 15.49 14.73 17.79
N THR A 352 14.89 14.70 18.99
CA THR A 352 15.15 13.65 19.97
C THR A 352 14.34 12.40 19.62
N SER A 353 15.03 11.32 19.28
CA SER A 353 14.42 10.03 18.98
C SER A 353 14.20 9.16 20.22
N ASN A 354 14.89 9.43 21.33
CA ASN A 354 15.02 8.56 22.51
C ASN A 354 15.53 7.14 22.17
N SER A 355 16.25 6.99 21.07
CA SER A 355 16.82 5.74 20.59
C SER A 355 18.30 5.94 20.22
N SER A 356 19.13 4.98 20.58
CA SER A 356 20.51 4.88 20.11
C SER A 356 20.68 3.89 18.96
N SER A 357 19.60 3.20 18.56
CA SER A 357 19.64 2.23 17.48
C SER A 357 19.57 2.93 16.12
N ASP A 358 20.25 2.35 15.13
CA ASP A 358 20.15 2.81 13.73
C ASP A 358 18.72 2.76 13.23
N LEU A 359 18.24 3.88 12.72
CA LEU A 359 16.94 3.97 12.03
C LEU A 359 17.18 3.65 10.55
N LYS A 360 16.57 2.57 10.07
CA LYS A 360 16.84 2.00 8.74
C LYS A 360 15.94 2.56 7.66
N THR A 361 14.67 2.72 7.97
CA THR A 361 13.67 3.19 7.00
C THR A 361 12.66 4.13 7.65
N LEU A 362 12.12 5.02 6.84
CA LEU A 362 11.07 5.95 7.20
C LEU A 362 9.84 5.66 6.32
N LEU A 363 8.70 5.52 6.94
CA LEU A 363 7.42 5.35 6.28
C LEU A 363 6.50 6.51 6.65
N ARG A 364 5.70 6.93 5.69
CA ARG A 364 4.61 7.86 5.92
C ARG A 364 3.31 7.07 6.11
N ALA A 365 2.60 7.32 7.20
CA ALA A 365 1.28 6.79 7.45
C ALA A 365 0.34 7.96 7.75
N GLU A 366 -0.50 8.33 6.81
CA GLU A 366 -1.39 9.50 6.88
C GLU A 366 -0.66 10.78 7.27
N ASN A 367 -0.90 11.30 8.49
CA ASN A 367 -0.29 12.51 9.04
C ASN A 367 0.87 12.23 10.01
N GLN A 368 1.40 11.03 10.02
CA GLN A 368 2.47 10.59 10.92
C GLN A 368 3.63 9.99 10.15
N TYR A 369 4.79 9.96 10.82
CA TYR A 369 5.95 9.21 10.36
C TYR A 369 6.19 8.01 11.26
N LEU A 370 6.59 6.92 10.66
CA LEU A 370 7.05 5.69 11.30
C LEU A 370 8.49 5.45 10.91
N ALA A 371 9.40 5.36 11.87
CA ALA A 371 10.78 4.97 11.63
C ALA A 371 11.01 3.58 12.20
N VAL A 372 11.62 2.69 11.41
CA VAL A 372 11.95 1.33 11.82
C VAL A 372 13.45 1.24 12.08
N ASN A 373 13.83 0.72 13.23
CA ASN A 373 15.24 0.52 13.56
C ASN A 373 15.77 -0.87 13.15
N THR A 374 17.07 -1.06 13.25
CA THR A 374 17.75 -2.31 12.85
C THR A 374 17.39 -3.52 13.72
N THR A 375 16.82 -3.30 14.89
CA THR A 375 16.39 -4.36 15.82
C THR A 375 14.89 -4.69 15.71
N GLY A 376 14.18 -4.08 14.74
CA GLY A 376 12.74 -4.26 14.51
C GLY A 376 11.85 -3.37 15.37
N GLY A 377 12.42 -2.47 16.17
CA GLY A 377 11.65 -1.48 16.92
C GLY A 377 11.09 -0.38 16.00
N ILE A 378 9.91 0.13 16.36
CA ILE A 378 9.23 1.19 15.61
C ILE A 378 9.13 2.44 16.47
N LEU A 379 9.56 3.57 15.90
CA LEU A 379 9.32 4.90 16.43
C LEU A 379 8.23 5.57 15.60
N PHE A 380 7.38 6.35 16.23
CA PHE A 380 6.34 7.11 15.53
C PHE A 380 6.33 8.57 15.98
N SER A 381 6.06 9.46 15.03
CA SER A 381 5.86 10.87 15.34
C SER A 381 4.48 11.08 15.93
N LYS A 382 4.41 11.94 16.93
CA LYS A 382 3.13 12.38 17.54
C LYS A 382 2.66 13.66 16.89
#